data_d3815e1f5f456de880c1cba285973daf
#
_entry.id   d3815e1f5f456de880c1cba285973daf
#
_cell.length_a   1.000
_cell.length_b   1.000
_cell.length_c   1.000
_cell.angle_alpha   90.00
_cell.angle_beta   90.00
_cell.angle_gamma   90.00
#
_symmetry.space_group_name_H-M   'P 1'
#
loop_
_entity.id
_entity.type
_entity.pdbx_description
1 polymer ?
#
loop_
_entity_poly.entity_id
_entity_poly.type
_entity_poly.pdbx_seq_one_letter_code
_entity_poly.pdbx_strand_id
1 'polypeptide(L)'
;MKRNLIHIAAATATCVVALAMATPKAWAKKKVQPTKVAPVKTLSYNDKRRFDYFFLEAVKQENIGNYASALDLMNHCLAINPNAAEVYFMQAPYYVQLKKDSLALACLEKAATLRPDNSTFTERLGQFYINSGNFDKAIQTYEKLTANTKETGNSDALNVLMQLYGRQKDFNGVLKTLNIIELVNGITEETTLQKVRAYEMLDDKTSAFKALKQLCDDHPNDVNYKLMLGNWLMQNQKEADAHKIFTAVLADDPDNTFAQASLYDYYRAKNNDAMATQLRDKMLISPKTDNETKLSIMKQVVQESERTGGDSTAVLALFDKITSANPNDGNMAELKAAYMSVKNMPDSLVNNALRQVVAVAPENTGARLQLIQSLWKKQRWDEILTLSKQAQAYTPEEMVFYYFEGMANYQIDKKDQALDAFKRGVSQINPKSDKEIVAEFYELMGEILYQKKQHKEAFAAYDSCLQWKPDKASCLNNYAYYLGEQGKDLDKAEAMSYKAIKNEPNNGTYLDTYAWLLFLKKRYAEAQVYIEQALKNDSTSLKSKVVLEHAGDIYAMNGDTKKAIEYWNMALKQGADKAVINRKIKMKKP
;
A
#
# COMPACT_ATOMS: atom_id res chain seq x y z
N MET A 1 -0.34 2.04 -4.17
CA MET A 1 -0.32 0.67 -3.64
C MET A 1 -1.42 0.53 -2.59
N LYS A 2 -2.33 -0.43 -2.82
CA LYS A 2 -3.40 -0.99 -1.94
C LYS A 2 -3.92 -0.08 -0.82
N ARG A 3 -4.93 0.72 -1.05
CA ARG A 3 -6.41 0.55 -1.05
C ARG A 3 -6.91 -0.31 0.12
N ASN A 4 -7.41 0.37 1.15
CA ASN A 4 -8.59 -0.06 1.91
C ASN A 4 -9.50 1.16 2.04
N LEU A 5 -10.35 1.33 1.04
CA LEU A 5 -11.51 2.21 1.07
C LEU A 5 -12.70 1.34 1.48
N ILE A 6 -13.27 1.63 2.62
CA ILE A 6 -14.57 1.11 3.00
C ILE A 6 -15.61 1.88 2.16
N HIS A 7 -15.98 1.32 1.02
CA HIS A 7 -17.15 1.75 0.27
C HIS A 7 -18.36 0.97 0.79
N ILE A 8 -19.27 1.66 1.46
CA ILE A 8 -20.66 1.22 1.55
C ILE A 8 -21.31 1.65 0.23
N ALA A 9 -21.35 0.74 -0.75
CA ALA A 9 -22.10 0.92 -1.98
C ALA A 9 -23.43 0.16 -1.82
N ALA A 10 -24.53 0.90 -1.86
CA ALA A 10 -25.86 0.35 -2.04
C ALA A 10 -25.98 -0.23 -3.46
N ALA A 11 -26.22 -1.53 -3.57
CA ALA A 11 -26.64 -2.17 -4.80
C ALA A 11 -28.10 -2.62 -4.63
N THR A 12 -29.00 -1.85 -5.21
CA THR A 12 -30.40 -2.25 -5.44
C THR A 12 -30.43 -3.19 -6.63
N ALA A 13 -30.75 -4.46 -6.40
CA ALA A 13 -31.15 -5.39 -7.46
C ALA A 13 -32.59 -5.84 -7.19
N THR A 14 -33.49 -5.34 -8.03
CA THR A 14 -34.90 -5.72 -8.11
C THR A 14 -34.99 -7.11 -8.74
N CYS A 15 -35.43 -8.11 -7.97
CA CYS A 15 -35.98 -9.36 -8.53
C CYS A 15 -37.38 -9.58 -7.95
N VAL A 16 -38.38 -9.36 -8.81
CA VAL A 16 -39.77 -9.74 -8.57
C VAL A 16 -39.87 -11.25 -8.78
N VAL A 17 -40.20 -12.00 -7.71
CA VAL A 17 -40.67 -13.38 -7.82
C VAL A 17 -41.98 -13.46 -7.07
N ALA A 18 -43.04 -13.71 -7.84
CA ALA A 18 -44.37 -14.00 -7.31
C ALA A 18 -44.36 -15.32 -6.54
N LEU A 19 -44.73 -15.31 -5.26
CA LEU A 19 -45.01 -16.51 -4.49
C LEU A 19 -46.48 -16.58 -4.13
N ALA A 20 -47.08 -17.69 -4.55
CA ALA A 20 -48.45 -18.08 -4.27
C ALA A 20 -48.68 -18.27 -2.75
N MET A 21 -49.81 -17.78 -2.26
CA MET A 21 -50.26 -17.94 -0.89
C MET A 21 -50.59 -19.42 -0.58
N ALA A 22 -49.83 -20.00 0.34
CA ALA A 22 -50.19 -21.22 1.03
C ALA A 22 -50.50 -20.91 2.50
N THR A 23 -51.70 -21.18 2.92
CA THR A 23 -52.21 -21.00 4.29
C THR A 23 -51.42 -21.84 5.30
N PRO A 24 -51.10 -21.35 6.51
CA PRO A 24 -50.38 -22.12 7.52
C PRO A 24 -51.31 -23.11 8.21
N LYS A 25 -51.02 -24.41 8.09
CA LYS A 25 -51.61 -25.46 8.94
C LYS A 25 -51.11 -25.29 10.38
N ALA A 26 -52.06 -25.15 11.30
CA ALA A 26 -51.82 -25.11 12.73
C ALA A 26 -51.05 -26.35 13.21
N TRP A 27 -49.85 -26.17 13.74
CA TRP A 27 -49.10 -27.21 14.43
C TRP A 27 -49.62 -27.35 15.87
N ALA A 28 -50.31 -28.44 16.14
CA ALA A 28 -50.71 -28.85 17.49
C ALA A 28 -49.44 -29.14 18.33
N LYS A 29 -49.27 -28.42 19.43
CA LYS A 29 -48.23 -28.70 20.44
C LYS A 29 -48.44 -30.10 21.03
N LYS A 30 -47.63 -31.08 20.60
CA LYS A 30 -47.48 -32.34 21.32
C LYS A 30 -46.80 -32.06 22.65
N LYS A 31 -47.48 -32.26 23.78
CA LYS A 31 -46.91 -32.33 25.12
C LYS A 31 -45.85 -33.43 25.14
N VAL A 32 -44.56 -33.03 25.22
CA VAL A 32 -43.49 -33.98 25.50
C VAL A 32 -43.61 -34.38 26.95
N GLN A 33 -43.96 -35.65 27.18
CA GLN A 33 -43.91 -36.24 28.53
C GLN A 33 -42.43 -36.35 28.94
N PRO A 34 -42.06 -36.04 30.22
CA PRO A 34 -40.70 -36.22 30.68
C PRO A 34 -40.35 -37.71 30.63
N THR A 35 -39.37 -38.07 29.83
CA THR A 35 -38.76 -39.39 29.80
C THR A 35 -38.21 -39.69 31.19
N LYS A 36 -38.74 -40.72 31.85
CA LYS A 36 -38.20 -41.24 33.10
C LYS A 36 -36.73 -41.61 32.86
N VAL A 37 -35.82 -40.87 33.46
CA VAL A 37 -34.39 -41.22 33.56
C VAL A 37 -34.30 -42.55 34.28
N ALA A 38 -33.81 -43.62 33.66
CA ALA A 38 -33.55 -44.89 34.29
C ALA A 38 -32.59 -44.69 35.46
N PRO A 39 -32.77 -45.39 36.60
CA PRO A 39 -31.90 -45.20 37.75
C PRO A 39 -30.45 -45.50 37.40
N VAL A 40 -29.57 -44.55 37.64
CA VAL A 40 -28.11 -44.68 37.46
C VAL A 40 -27.66 -45.88 38.31
N LYS A 41 -27.27 -46.98 37.62
CA LYS A 41 -26.73 -48.16 38.28
C LYS A 41 -25.44 -47.76 38.97
N THR A 42 -25.44 -47.68 40.33
CA THR A 42 -24.23 -47.36 41.08
C THR A 42 -23.20 -48.48 40.84
N LEU A 43 -22.00 -48.11 40.41
CA LEU A 43 -20.90 -49.04 40.21
C LEU A 43 -20.59 -49.74 41.53
N SER A 44 -20.28 -51.07 41.47
CA SER A 44 -19.73 -51.78 42.63
C SER A 44 -18.40 -51.10 43.10
N TYR A 45 -18.04 -51.28 44.36
CA TYR A 45 -16.77 -50.74 44.89
C TYR A 45 -15.55 -51.17 44.05
N ASN A 46 -15.53 -52.42 43.60
CA ASN A 46 -14.45 -52.98 42.79
C ASN A 46 -14.45 -52.36 41.37
N ASP A 47 -15.63 -52.21 40.76
CA ASP A 47 -15.74 -51.60 39.43
C ASP A 47 -15.32 -50.12 39.47
N LYS A 48 -15.69 -49.40 40.54
CA LYS A 48 -15.24 -48.01 40.74
C LYS A 48 -13.73 -47.91 40.82
N ARG A 49 -13.07 -48.77 41.61
CA ARG A 49 -11.60 -48.78 41.71
C ARG A 49 -10.93 -49.13 40.38
N ARG A 50 -11.47 -50.05 39.62
CA ARG A 50 -10.99 -50.41 38.27
C ARG A 50 -11.18 -49.26 37.29
N PHE A 51 -12.32 -48.60 37.32
CA PHE A 51 -12.60 -47.43 36.53
C PHE A 51 -11.61 -46.30 36.84
N ASP A 52 -11.46 -45.95 38.10
CA ASP A 52 -10.52 -44.89 38.54
C ASP A 52 -9.07 -45.20 38.14
N TYR A 53 -8.65 -46.47 38.24
CA TYR A 53 -7.30 -46.88 37.80
C TYR A 53 -7.12 -46.68 36.28
N PHE A 54 -8.02 -47.17 35.45
CA PHE A 54 -7.92 -47.01 34.00
C PHE A 54 -8.05 -45.57 33.59
N PHE A 55 -8.88 -44.79 34.25
CA PHE A 55 -9.07 -43.39 33.94
C PHE A 55 -7.80 -42.57 34.25
N LEU A 56 -7.22 -42.76 35.43
CA LEU A 56 -5.98 -42.07 35.78
C LEU A 56 -4.81 -42.47 34.89
N GLU A 57 -4.71 -43.75 34.55
CA GLU A 57 -3.67 -44.23 33.63
C GLU A 57 -3.90 -43.68 32.18
N ALA A 58 -5.15 -43.56 31.74
CA ALA A 58 -5.47 -42.94 30.47
C ALA A 58 -5.01 -41.46 30.42
N VAL A 59 -5.30 -40.67 31.46
CA VAL A 59 -4.83 -39.29 31.59
C VAL A 59 -3.31 -39.19 31.61
N LYS A 60 -2.64 -40.12 32.31
CA LYS A 60 -1.17 -40.18 32.32
C LYS A 60 -0.60 -40.51 30.93
N GLN A 61 -1.17 -41.46 30.21
CA GLN A 61 -0.74 -41.80 28.83
C GLN A 61 -0.95 -40.65 27.89
N GLU A 62 -2.05 -39.89 28.04
CA GLU A 62 -2.29 -38.65 27.30
C GLU A 62 -1.18 -37.61 27.54
N ASN A 63 -0.83 -37.36 28.80
CA ASN A 63 0.17 -36.37 29.20
C ASN A 63 1.59 -36.67 28.68
N ILE A 64 1.91 -37.97 28.49
CA ILE A 64 3.18 -38.38 27.87
C ILE A 64 3.12 -38.57 26.36
N GLY A 65 1.99 -38.21 25.73
CA GLY A 65 1.80 -38.27 24.29
C GLY A 65 1.50 -39.66 23.71
N ASN A 66 1.23 -40.67 24.58
CA ASN A 66 0.87 -42.02 24.12
C ASN A 66 -0.64 -42.15 23.87
N TYR A 67 -1.10 -41.47 22.81
CA TYR A 67 -2.51 -41.31 22.50
C TYR A 67 -3.25 -42.62 22.19
N ALA A 68 -2.57 -43.57 21.56
CA ALA A 68 -3.19 -44.86 21.25
C ALA A 68 -3.56 -45.64 22.51
N SER A 69 -2.61 -45.71 23.47
CA SER A 69 -2.84 -46.36 24.77
C SER A 69 -3.88 -45.60 25.64
N ALA A 70 -3.88 -44.26 25.56
CA ALA A 70 -4.88 -43.44 26.24
C ALA A 70 -6.31 -43.77 25.74
N LEU A 71 -6.49 -43.86 24.42
CA LEU A 71 -7.77 -44.18 23.82
C LEU A 71 -8.25 -45.60 24.17
N ASP A 72 -7.35 -46.58 24.21
CA ASP A 72 -7.67 -47.97 24.58
C ASP A 72 -8.09 -48.05 26.05
N LEU A 73 -7.36 -47.40 26.98
CA LEU A 73 -7.74 -47.31 28.40
C LEU A 73 -9.10 -46.59 28.58
N MET A 74 -9.39 -45.58 27.82
CA MET A 74 -10.72 -44.92 27.82
C MET A 74 -11.83 -45.88 27.36
N ASN A 75 -11.58 -46.78 26.40
CA ASN A 75 -12.51 -47.81 26.01
C ASN A 75 -12.76 -48.79 27.14
N HIS A 76 -11.69 -49.18 27.93
CA HIS A 76 -11.86 -50.00 29.12
C HIS A 76 -12.71 -49.27 30.20
N CYS A 77 -12.54 -47.98 30.38
CA CYS A 77 -13.38 -47.16 31.24
C CYS A 77 -14.87 -47.25 30.87
N LEU A 78 -15.17 -47.10 29.57
CA LEU A 78 -16.56 -47.17 29.07
C LEU A 78 -17.14 -48.57 29.13
N ALA A 79 -16.33 -49.64 29.06
CA ALA A 79 -16.77 -51.01 29.29
C ALA A 79 -17.23 -51.24 30.74
N ILE A 80 -16.61 -50.53 31.70
CA ILE A 80 -16.98 -50.58 33.11
C ILE A 80 -18.15 -49.64 33.42
N ASN A 81 -18.09 -48.39 32.91
CA ASN A 81 -19.10 -47.36 33.08
C ASN A 81 -19.52 -46.73 31.76
N PRO A 82 -20.54 -47.26 31.08
CA PRO A 82 -21.07 -46.71 29.82
C PRO A 82 -21.69 -45.31 29.94
N ASN A 83 -21.83 -44.79 31.17
CA ASN A 83 -22.42 -43.48 31.42
C ASN A 83 -21.36 -42.45 31.88
N ALA A 84 -20.07 -42.73 31.70
CA ALA A 84 -18.98 -41.80 32.02
C ALA A 84 -18.88 -40.70 30.96
N ALA A 85 -19.59 -39.60 31.15
CA ALA A 85 -19.65 -38.49 30.22
C ALA A 85 -18.27 -37.88 29.95
N GLU A 86 -17.44 -37.77 30.96
CA GLU A 86 -16.07 -37.24 30.90
C GLU A 86 -15.19 -38.06 29.96
N VAL A 87 -15.34 -39.37 29.93
CA VAL A 87 -14.59 -40.28 29.05
C VAL A 87 -14.96 -40.08 27.59
N TYR A 88 -16.24 -39.97 27.29
CA TYR A 88 -16.69 -39.64 25.94
C TYR A 88 -16.17 -38.30 25.49
N PHE A 89 -16.20 -37.29 26.36
CA PHE A 89 -15.70 -35.97 26.04
C PHE A 89 -14.20 -36.00 25.72
N MET A 90 -13.40 -36.77 26.49
CA MET A 90 -11.97 -36.94 26.27
C MET A 90 -11.66 -37.74 24.99
N GLN A 91 -12.50 -38.67 24.58
CA GLN A 91 -12.30 -39.44 23.33
C GLN A 91 -12.52 -38.61 22.06
N ALA A 92 -13.38 -37.61 22.11
CA ALA A 92 -13.79 -36.86 20.92
C ALA A 92 -12.60 -36.22 20.17
N PRO A 93 -11.63 -35.51 20.80
CA PRO A 93 -10.47 -34.96 20.13
C PRO A 93 -9.62 -36.00 19.37
N TYR A 94 -9.48 -37.20 19.92
CA TYR A 94 -8.72 -38.28 19.26
C TYR A 94 -9.41 -38.73 17.97
N TYR A 95 -10.75 -38.86 17.98
CA TYR A 95 -11.49 -39.21 16.78
C TYR A 95 -11.43 -38.11 15.73
N VAL A 96 -11.39 -36.84 16.12
CA VAL A 96 -11.16 -35.72 15.19
C VAL A 96 -9.78 -35.83 14.53
N GLN A 97 -8.72 -36.08 15.32
CA GLN A 97 -7.37 -36.27 14.79
C GLN A 97 -7.27 -37.46 13.84
N LEU A 98 -8.01 -38.54 14.12
CA LEU A 98 -8.10 -39.73 13.28
C LEU A 98 -9.03 -39.52 12.07
N LYS A 99 -9.59 -38.33 11.85
CA LYS A 99 -10.57 -38.01 10.80
C LYS A 99 -11.81 -38.92 10.84
N LYS A 100 -12.20 -39.35 12.03
CA LYS A 100 -13.41 -40.16 12.30
C LYS A 100 -14.50 -39.26 12.88
N ASP A 101 -14.93 -38.25 12.13
CA ASP A 101 -15.82 -37.17 12.60
C ASP A 101 -17.18 -37.70 13.13
N SER A 102 -17.71 -38.79 12.55
CA SER A 102 -18.93 -39.41 13.03
C SER A 102 -18.79 -39.99 14.43
N LEU A 103 -17.65 -40.57 14.77
CA LEU A 103 -17.37 -41.09 16.12
C LEU A 103 -17.12 -39.95 17.11
N ALA A 104 -16.39 -38.91 16.67
CA ALA A 104 -16.22 -37.71 17.49
C ALA A 104 -17.54 -37.04 17.84
N LEU A 105 -18.43 -36.89 16.86
CA LEU A 105 -19.78 -36.36 17.08
C LEU A 105 -20.60 -37.23 18.05
N ALA A 106 -20.59 -38.55 17.86
CA ALA A 106 -21.33 -39.48 18.74
C ALA A 106 -20.82 -39.37 20.20
N CYS A 107 -19.52 -39.24 20.40
CA CYS A 107 -18.92 -39.01 21.70
C CYS A 107 -19.38 -37.69 22.34
N LEU A 108 -19.35 -36.59 21.59
CA LEU A 108 -19.78 -35.27 22.08
C LEU A 108 -21.29 -35.24 22.38
N GLU A 109 -22.11 -35.80 21.51
CA GLU A 109 -23.56 -35.92 21.74
C GLU A 109 -23.86 -36.76 23.00
N LYS A 110 -23.10 -37.84 23.20
CA LYS A 110 -23.28 -38.71 24.37
C LYS A 110 -22.85 -37.98 25.65
N ALA A 111 -21.70 -37.29 25.64
CA ALA A 111 -21.20 -36.50 26.78
C ALA A 111 -22.22 -35.42 27.18
N ALA A 112 -22.69 -34.60 26.24
CA ALA A 112 -23.67 -33.56 26.49
C ALA A 112 -25.05 -34.10 26.95
N THR A 113 -25.45 -35.30 26.47
CA THR A 113 -26.72 -35.95 26.88
C THR A 113 -26.61 -36.49 28.30
N LEU A 114 -25.47 -37.07 28.69
CA LEU A 114 -25.27 -37.64 30.04
C LEU A 114 -25.11 -36.57 31.12
N ARG A 115 -24.53 -35.43 30.76
CA ARG A 115 -24.29 -34.30 31.67
C ARG A 115 -24.78 -32.98 31.04
N PRO A 116 -26.10 -32.79 30.93
CA PRO A 116 -26.69 -31.58 30.36
C PRO A 116 -26.45 -30.31 31.21
N ASP A 117 -26.09 -30.51 32.47
CA ASP A 117 -25.65 -29.46 33.42
C ASP A 117 -24.25 -28.96 33.14
N ASN A 118 -23.45 -29.70 32.37
CA ASN A 118 -22.08 -29.29 32.04
C ASN A 118 -22.05 -28.45 30.75
N SER A 119 -21.93 -27.14 30.92
CA SER A 119 -21.89 -26.18 29.81
C SER A 119 -20.74 -26.44 28.81
N THR A 120 -19.57 -26.89 29.32
CA THR A 120 -18.39 -27.19 28.49
C THR A 120 -18.65 -28.29 27.47
N PHE A 121 -19.43 -29.35 27.85
CA PHE A 121 -19.75 -30.44 26.94
C PHE A 121 -20.70 -29.96 25.85
N THR A 122 -21.70 -29.17 26.23
CA THR A 122 -22.67 -28.60 25.29
C THR A 122 -22.02 -27.60 24.34
N GLU A 123 -21.12 -26.76 24.88
CA GLU A 123 -20.38 -25.79 24.07
C GLU A 123 -19.45 -26.47 23.04
N ARG A 124 -18.72 -27.50 23.46
CA ARG A 124 -17.85 -28.26 22.55
C ARG A 124 -18.64 -28.96 21.44
N LEU A 125 -19.82 -29.49 21.78
CA LEU A 125 -20.75 -30.06 20.79
C LEU A 125 -21.23 -28.99 19.80
N GLY A 126 -21.62 -27.81 20.29
CA GLY A 126 -22.01 -26.68 19.46
C GLY A 126 -20.90 -26.24 18.51
N GLN A 127 -19.68 -26.13 19.03
CA GLN A 127 -18.50 -25.79 18.22
C GLN A 127 -18.19 -26.85 17.15
N PHE A 128 -18.39 -28.14 17.47
CA PHE A 128 -18.24 -29.21 16.48
C PHE A 128 -19.26 -29.09 15.36
N TYR A 129 -20.53 -28.76 15.67
CA TYR A 129 -21.54 -28.51 14.65
C TYR A 129 -21.19 -27.27 13.79
N ILE A 130 -20.64 -26.21 14.36
CA ILE A 130 -20.16 -25.05 13.60
C ILE A 130 -19.08 -25.47 12.62
N ASN A 131 -18.08 -26.20 13.09
CA ASN A 131 -16.92 -26.63 12.29
C ASN A 131 -17.34 -27.60 11.17
N SER A 132 -18.38 -28.42 11.40
CA SER A 132 -18.94 -29.33 10.40
C SER A 132 -19.97 -28.67 9.46
N GLY A 133 -20.24 -27.38 9.61
CA GLY A 133 -21.20 -26.64 8.79
C GLY A 133 -22.66 -26.90 9.11
N ASN A 134 -22.96 -27.64 10.20
CA ASN A 134 -24.33 -27.93 10.62
C ASN A 134 -24.86 -26.83 11.54
N PHE A 135 -25.18 -25.66 10.94
CA PHE A 135 -25.55 -24.46 11.69
C PHE A 135 -26.89 -24.60 12.42
N ASP A 136 -27.86 -25.38 11.88
CA ASP A 136 -29.15 -25.60 12.53
C ASP A 136 -28.99 -26.34 13.87
N LYS A 137 -28.19 -27.39 13.89
CA LYS A 137 -27.87 -28.10 15.13
C LYS A 137 -27.00 -27.26 16.09
N ALA A 138 -26.09 -26.44 15.55
CA ALA A 138 -25.33 -25.51 16.35
C ALA A 138 -26.26 -24.52 17.06
N ILE A 139 -27.19 -23.87 16.35
CA ILE A 139 -28.19 -22.96 16.92
C ILE A 139 -28.97 -23.65 18.04
N GLN A 140 -29.55 -24.81 17.77
CA GLN A 140 -30.30 -25.56 18.79
C GLN A 140 -29.47 -25.90 20.04
N THR A 141 -28.18 -26.16 19.84
CA THR A 141 -27.27 -26.47 20.94
C THR A 141 -26.96 -25.22 21.77
N TYR A 142 -26.68 -24.10 21.11
CA TYR A 142 -26.42 -22.81 21.77
C TYR A 142 -27.72 -22.22 22.38
N GLU A 143 -28.89 -22.41 21.80
CA GLU A 143 -30.18 -22.06 22.44
C GLU A 143 -30.37 -22.77 23.77
N LYS A 144 -30.04 -24.08 23.84
CA LYS A 144 -30.08 -24.85 25.09
C LYS A 144 -29.06 -24.31 26.11
N LEU A 145 -27.84 -24.02 25.64
CA LEU A 145 -26.76 -23.50 26.48
C LEU A 145 -27.12 -22.12 27.06
N THR A 146 -27.82 -21.28 26.29
CA THR A 146 -28.18 -19.91 26.70
C THR A 146 -29.57 -19.82 27.38
N ALA A 147 -30.35 -20.91 27.47
CA ALA A 147 -31.69 -20.88 28.04
C ALA A 147 -31.76 -20.29 29.47
N ASN A 148 -30.73 -20.50 30.27
CA ASN A 148 -30.61 -20.03 31.65
C ASN A 148 -29.59 -18.89 31.84
N THR A 149 -29.16 -18.25 30.75
CA THR A 149 -28.08 -17.22 30.81
C THR A 149 -28.43 -16.00 31.67
N LYS A 150 -29.72 -15.70 31.84
CA LYS A 150 -30.17 -14.67 32.78
C LYS A 150 -29.67 -14.90 34.22
N GLU A 151 -29.48 -16.17 34.58
CA GLU A 151 -29.02 -16.59 35.90
C GLU A 151 -27.50 -16.84 35.92
N THR A 152 -26.89 -17.22 34.80
CA THR A 152 -25.49 -17.69 34.71
C THR A 152 -24.53 -16.71 34.04
N GLY A 153 -25.02 -15.67 33.35
CA GLY A 153 -24.19 -14.62 32.73
C GLY A 153 -23.29 -15.08 31.57
N ASN A 154 -23.64 -16.16 30.85
CA ASN A 154 -22.82 -16.68 29.75
C ASN A 154 -22.93 -15.82 28.48
N SER A 155 -22.29 -14.65 28.50
CA SER A 155 -22.29 -13.69 27.39
C SER A 155 -21.62 -14.24 26.13
N ASP A 156 -20.60 -15.08 26.23
CA ASP A 156 -19.87 -15.62 25.10
C ASP A 156 -20.77 -16.55 24.26
N ALA A 157 -21.54 -17.41 24.91
CA ALA A 157 -22.50 -18.28 24.23
C ALA A 157 -23.61 -17.49 23.51
N LEU A 158 -24.06 -16.36 24.07
CA LEU A 158 -25.02 -15.45 23.43
C LEU A 158 -24.42 -14.80 22.18
N ASN A 159 -23.17 -14.36 22.26
CA ASN A 159 -22.49 -13.77 21.10
C ASN A 159 -22.34 -14.79 19.96
N VAL A 160 -21.97 -16.04 20.27
CA VAL A 160 -21.91 -17.10 19.25
C VAL A 160 -23.30 -17.37 18.66
N LEU A 161 -24.34 -17.45 19.49
CA LEU A 161 -25.72 -17.66 19.03
C LEU A 161 -26.19 -16.54 18.10
N MET A 162 -25.90 -15.29 18.46
CA MET A 162 -26.21 -14.12 17.63
C MET A 162 -25.51 -14.18 16.26
N GLN A 163 -24.23 -14.56 16.23
CA GLN A 163 -23.49 -14.74 14.98
C GLN A 163 -24.06 -15.86 14.11
N LEU A 164 -24.48 -16.96 14.71
CA LEU A 164 -25.13 -18.08 13.99
C LEU A 164 -26.46 -17.66 13.36
N TYR A 165 -27.30 -16.93 14.09
CA TYR A 165 -28.53 -16.36 13.53
C TYR A 165 -28.23 -15.37 12.41
N GLY A 166 -27.25 -14.49 12.60
CA GLY A 166 -26.82 -13.56 11.56
C GLY A 166 -26.36 -14.25 10.28
N ARG A 167 -25.61 -15.34 10.41
CA ARG A 167 -25.19 -16.18 9.28
C ARG A 167 -26.34 -16.82 8.53
N GLN A 168 -27.39 -17.23 9.25
CA GLN A 168 -28.61 -17.77 8.65
C GLN A 168 -29.60 -16.69 8.21
N LYS A 169 -29.28 -15.41 8.41
CA LYS A 169 -30.15 -14.26 8.14
C LYS A 169 -31.48 -14.31 8.94
N ASP A 170 -31.47 -14.99 10.08
CA ASP A 170 -32.57 -14.92 11.03
C ASP A 170 -32.41 -13.70 11.96
N PHE A 171 -32.80 -12.54 11.43
CA PHE A 171 -32.68 -11.27 12.17
C PHE A 171 -33.63 -11.18 13.38
N ASN A 172 -34.72 -11.97 13.40
CA ASN A 172 -35.54 -12.07 14.59
C ASN A 172 -34.81 -12.83 15.72
N GLY A 173 -34.06 -13.88 15.38
CA GLY A 173 -33.19 -14.59 16.31
C GLY A 173 -32.08 -13.68 16.83
N VAL A 174 -31.46 -12.85 15.96
CA VAL A 174 -30.49 -11.83 16.35
C VAL A 174 -31.09 -10.86 17.37
N LEU A 175 -32.25 -10.27 17.09
CA LEU A 175 -32.92 -9.33 17.98
C LEU A 175 -33.28 -9.95 19.33
N LYS A 176 -33.78 -11.19 19.33
CA LYS A 176 -34.07 -11.92 20.56
C LYS A 176 -32.83 -12.12 21.42
N THR A 177 -31.73 -12.46 20.81
CA THR A 177 -30.44 -12.67 21.49
C THR A 177 -29.89 -11.35 22.03
N LEU A 178 -29.92 -10.27 21.23
CA LEU A 178 -29.51 -8.92 21.66
C LEU A 178 -30.34 -8.43 22.86
N ASN A 179 -31.64 -8.69 22.88
CA ASN A 179 -32.47 -8.33 24.04
C ASN A 179 -32.04 -9.06 25.31
N ILE A 180 -31.55 -10.30 25.20
CA ILE A 180 -31.00 -11.04 26.36
C ILE A 180 -29.65 -10.44 26.77
N ILE A 181 -28.79 -10.11 25.82
CA ILE A 181 -27.50 -9.46 26.09
C ILE A 181 -27.70 -8.14 26.84
N GLU A 182 -28.61 -7.30 26.38
CA GLU A 182 -28.90 -6.03 27.04
C GLU A 182 -29.53 -6.18 28.44
N LEU A 183 -30.31 -7.25 28.63
CA LEU A 183 -30.86 -7.52 29.96
C LEU A 183 -29.76 -7.91 30.97
N VAL A 184 -28.70 -8.59 30.50
CA VAL A 184 -27.58 -9.04 31.35
C VAL A 184 -26.52 -7.94 31.53
N ASN A 185 -26.14 -7.27 30.43
CA ASN A 185 -25.00 -6.36 30.39
C ASN A 185 -25.39 -4.86 30.34
N GLY A 186 -26.67 -4.55 30.18
CA GLY A 186 -27.16 -3.18 29.89
C GLY A 186 -27.15 -2.86 28.40
N ILE A 187 -27.80 -1.74 28.08
CA ILE A 187 -27.84 -1.20 26.71
C ILE A 187 -26.51 -0.52 26.42
N THR A 188 -25.89 -0.83 25.30
CA THR A 188 -24.66 -0.22 24.83
C THR A 188 -24.82 0.31 23.43
N GLU A 189 -23.89 1.17 22.98
CA GLU A 189 -23.81 1.63 21.59
C GLU A 189 -23.75 0.43 20.64
N GLU A 190 -22.90 -0.54 20.95
CA GLU A 190 -22.71 -1.73 20.10
C GLU A 190 -23.99 -2.54 19.93
N THR A 191 -24.68 -2.84 21.05
CA THR A 191 -25.95 -3.59 20.99
C THR A 191 -27.05 -2.82 20.28
N THR A 192 -27.10 -1.51 20.45
CA THR A 192 -28.06 -0.65 19.75
C THR A 192 -27.79 -0.64 18.25
N LEU A 193 -26.54 -0.49 17.80
CA LEU A 193 -26.20 -0.53 16.37
C LEU A 193 -26.51 -1.87 15.74
N GLN A 194 -26.26 -2.96 16.45
CA GLN A 194 -26.60 -4.31 15.96
C GLN A 194 -28.12 -4.48 15.85
N LYS A 195 -28.92 -3.96 16.81
CA LYS A 195 -30.38 -3.96 16.71
C LYS A 195 -30.88 -3.13 15.54
N VAL A 196 -30.32 -1.92 15.35
CA VAL A 196 -30.67 -1.07 14.21
C VAL A 196 -30.46 -1.81 12.90
N ARG A 197 -29.29 -2.42 12.71
CA ARG A 197 -28.99 -3.23 11.52
C ARG A 197 -29.97 -4.39 11.34
N ALA A 198 -30.29 -5.10 12.42
CA ALA A 198 -31.26 -6.20 12.36
C ALA A 198 -32.67 -5.72 11.99
N TYR A 199 -33.12 -4.59 12.54
CA TYR A 199 -34.40 -3.97 12.18
C TYR A 199 -34.39 -3.49 10.72
N GLU A 200 -33.30 -2.89 10.23
CA GLU A 200 -33.17 -2.50 8.82
C GLU A 200 -33.25 -3.68 7.87
N MET A 201 -32.62 -4.79 8.23
CA MET A 201 -32.70 -6.03 7.44
C MET A 201 -34.10 -6.64 7.42
N LEU A 202 -34.95 -6.30 8.40
CA LEU A 202 -36.38 -6.65 8.48
C LEU A 202 -37.31 -5.56 7.90
N ASP A 203 -36.73 -4.46 7.36
CA ASP A 203 -37.44 -3.26 6.92
C ASP A 203 -38.28 -2.58 8.02
N ASP A 204 -37.95 -2.84 9.30
CA ASP A 204 -38.62 -2.22 10.46
C ASP A 204 -37.92 -0.93 10.89
N LYS A 205 -38.06 0.12 10.07
CA LYS A 205 -37.50 1.45 10.33
C LYS A 205 -38.05 2.09 11.60
N THR A 206 -39.25 1.70 12.02
CA THR A 206 -39.88 2.24 13.22
C THR A 206 -39.16 1.78 14.48
N SER A 207 -38.85 0.49 14.56
CA SER A 207 -38.12 -0.06 15.70
C SER A 207 -36.65 0.35 15.69
N ALA A 208 -36.01 0.47 14.52
CA ALA A 208 -34.66 1.02 14.37
C ALA A 208 -34.57 2.45 14.94
N PHE A 209 -35.52 3.32 14.55
CA PHE A 209 -35.61 4.70 15.09
C PHE A 209 -35.81 4.72 16.59
N LYS A 210 -36.73 3.89 17.12
CA LYS A 210 -36.97 3.81 18.56
C LYS A 210 -35.74 3.40 19.34
N ALA A 211 -34.98 2.44 18.83
CA ALA A 211 -33.75 1.97 19.48
C ALA A 211 -32.70 3.10 19.57
N LEU A 212 -32.45 3.82 18.46
CA LEU A 212 -31.53 4.96 18.45
C LEU A 212 -32.02 6.10 19.34
N LYS A 213 -33.32 6.40 19.28
CA LYS A 213 -33.89 7.46 20.10
C LYS A 213 -33.77 7.12 21.59
N GLN A 214 -34.02 5.90 21.99
CA GLN A 214 -33.88 5.43 23.36
C GLN A 214 -32.43 5.60 23.85
N LEU A 215 -31.42 5.24 23.04
CA LEU A 215 -30.03 5.44 23.37
C LEU A 215 -29.71 6.93 23.61
N CYS A 216 -30.26 7.82 22.77
CA CYS A 216 -30.09 9.28 22.98
C CYS A 216 -30.81 9.78 24.24
N ASP A 217 -32.02 9.27 24.53
CA ASP A 217 -32.83 9.67 25.69
C ASP A 217 -32.17 9.19 27.01
N ASP A 218 -31.53 8.02 26.99
CA ASP A 218 -30.80 7.46 28.14
C ASP A 218 -29.47 8.20 28.39
N HIS A 219 -28.87 8.78 27.32
CA HIS A 219 -27.60 9.50 27.38
C HIS A 219 -27.74 10.94 26.79
N PRO A 220 -28.52 11.85 27.39
CA PRO A 220 -28.89 13.14 26.80
C PRO A 220 -27.68 14.08 26.59
N ASN A 221 -26.58 13.87 27.31
CA ASN A 221 -25.37 14.68 27.22
C ASN A 221 -24.36 14.12 26.22
N ASP A 222 -24.57 12.91 25.66
CA ASP A 222 -23.68 12.35 24.68
C ASP A 222 -24.03 12.84 23.26
N VAL A 223 -23.14 13.68 22.74
CA VAL A 223 -23.29 14.28 21.41
C VAL A 223 -23.18 13.24 20.31
N ASN A 224 -22.39 12.16 20.51
CA ASN A 224 -22.19 11.14 19.49
C ASN A 224 -23.50 10.40 19.19
N TYR A 225 -24.29 10.08 20.21
CA TYR A 225 -25.60 9.43 20.00
C TYR A 225 -26.59 10.34 19.28
N LYS A 226 -26.60 11.65 19.58
CA LYS A 226 -27.39 12.62 18.82
C LYS A 226 -26.98 12.65 17.34
N LEU A 227 -25.66 12.68 17.07
CA LEU A 227 -25.14 12.67 15.71
C LEU A 227 -25.46 11.37 14.98
N MET A 228 -25.39 10.24 15.66
CA MET A 228 -25.76 8.93 15.13
C MET A 228 -27.25 8.90 14.72
N LEU A 229 -28.14 9.38 15.59
CA LEU A 229 -29.58 9.50 15.28
C LEU A 229 -29.81 10.45 14.10
N GLY A 230 -29.13 11.60 14.07
CA GLY A 230 -29.21 12.57 12.98
C GLY A 230 -28.80 11.95 11.63
N ASN A 231 -27.67 11.24 11.60
CA ASN A 231 -27.17 10.56 10.40
C ASN A 231 -28.13 9.46 9.93
N TRP A 232 -28.67 8.68 10.87
CA TRP A 232 -29.69 7.67 10.52
C TRP A 232 -30.95 8.30 9.91
N LEU A 233 -31.39 9.44 10.45
CA LEU A 233 -32.54 10.17 9.91
C LEU A 233 -32.25 10.71 8.49
N MET A 234 -31.04 11.18 8.21
CA MET A 234 -30.60 11.58 6.86
C MET A 234 -30.71 10.42 5.88
N GLN A 235 -30.15 9.26 6.23
CA GLN A 235 -30.17 8.07 5.39
C GLN A 235 -31.60 7.55 5.12
N ASN A 236 -32.53 7.78 6.06
CA ASN A 236 -33.93 7.39 5.95
C ASN A 236 -34.87 8.50 5.46
N GLN A 237 -34.34 9.51 4.75
CA GLN A 237 -35.10 10.59 4.11
C GLN A 237 -35.92 11.48 5.09
N LYS A 238 -35.55 11.46 6.39
CA LYS A 238 -36.12 12.33 7.43
C LYS A 238 -35.22 13.53 7.68
N GLU A 239 -34.84 14.21 6.61
CA GLU A 239 -33.81 15.23 6.59
C GLU A 239 -34.14 16.46 7.47
N ALA A 240 -35.44 16.85 7.58
CA ALA A 240 -35.84 17.96 8.40
C ALA A 240 -35.64 17.70 9.90
N ASP A 241 -35.80 16.45 10.35
CA ASP A 241 -35.57 16.09 11.74
C ASP A 241 -34.07 15.94 12.02
N ALA A 242 -33.31 15.39 11.07
CA ALA A 242 -31.83 15.35 11.14
C ALA A 242 -31.25 16.78 11.26
N HIS A 243 -31.72 17.72 10.43
CA HIS A 243 -31.29 19.09 10.46
C HIS A 243 -31.48 19.74 11.84
N LYS A 244 -32.64 19.49 12.52
CA LYS A 244 -32.92 20.01 13.88
C LYS A 244 -31.87 19.50 14.87
N ILE A 245 -31.53 18.20 14.79
CA ILE A 245 -30.53 17.57 15.68
C ILE A 245 -29.16 18.22 15.47
N PHE A 246 -28.69 18.29 14.24
CA PHE A 246 -27.36 18.83 13.94
C PHE A 246 -27.27 20.32 14.30
N THR A 247 -28.35 21.09 14.06
CA THR A 247 -28.41 22.50 14.45
C THR A 247 -28.38 22.67 15.96
N ALA A 248 -29.07 21.81 16.72
CA ALA A 248 -29.00 21.82 18.16
C ALA A 248 -27.60 21.49 18.69
N VAL A 249 -26.91 20.48 18.09
CA VAL A 249 -25.53 20.18 18.45
C VAL A 249 -24.60 21.38 18.19
N LEU A 250 -24.76 22.09 17.06
CA LEU A 250 -23.94 23.26 16.76
C LEU A 250 -24.32 24.51 17.60
N ALA A 251 -25.51 24.56 18.18
CA ALA A 251 -25.85 25.59 19.13
C ALA A 251 -25.10 25.44 20.46
N ASP A 252 -24.88 24.16 20.88
CA ASP A 252 -24.16 23.84 22.11
C ASP A 252 -22.63 23.85 21.87
N ASP A 253 -22.14 23.27 20.75
CA ASP A 253 -20.75 23.28 20.34
C ASP A 253 -20.63 23.73 18.87
N PRO A 254 -20.43 25.04 18.62
CA PRO A 254 -20.33 25.59 17.27
C PRO A 254 -19.17 25.04 16.43
N ASP A 255 -18.20 24.43 17.07
CA ASP A 255 -17.01 23.87 16.40
C ASP A 255 -17.06 22.34 16.28
N ASN A 256 -18.19 21.74 16.55
CA ASN A 256 -18.37 20.30 16.39
C ASN A 256 -18.22 19.91 14.92
N THR A 257 -17.12 19.25 14.60
CA THR A 257 -16.74 18.92 13.20
C THR A 257 -17.69 17.93 12.55
N PHE A 258 -18.24 16.98 13.32
CA PHE A 258 -19.18 15.98 12.80
C PHE A 258 -20.54 16.63 12.46
N ALA A 259 -21.05 17.50 13.34
CA ALA A 259 -22.28 18.22 13.06
C ALA A 259 -22.13 19.20 11.89
N GLN A 260 -20.97 19.86 11.77
CA GLN A 260 -20.65 20.71 10.63
C GLN A 260 -20.63 19.92 9.32
N ALA A 261 -19.96 18.75 9.30
CA ALA A 261 -19.90 17.88 8.13
C ALA A 261 -21.29 17.36 7.73
N SER A 262 -22.09 16.91 8.71
CA SER A 262 -23.44 16.41 8.45
C SER A 262 -24.38 17.50 7.90
N LEU A 263 -24.28 18.74 8.41
CA LEU A 263 -25.03 19.85 7.86
C LEU A 263 -24.50 20.34 6.51
N TYR A 264 -23.20 20.25 6.27
CA TYR A 264 -22.62 20.52 4.97
C TYR A 264 -23.23 19.58 3.91
N ASP A 265 -23.27 18.27 4.18
CA ASP A 265 -23.88 17.28 3.29
C ASP A 265 -25.39 17.53 3.11
N TYR A 266 -26.10 17.88 4.19
CA TYR A 266 -27.51 18.25 4.13
C TYR A 266 -27.76 19.44 3.19
N TYR A 267 -27.01 20.55 3.35
CA TYR A 267 -27.18 21.73 2.51
C TYR A 267 -26.79 21.49 1.07
N ARG A 268 -25.79 20.66 0.81
CA ARG A 268 -25.46 20.23 -0.55
C ARG A 268 -26.60 19.44 -1.19
N ALA A 269 -27.16 18.47 -0.47
CA ALA A 269 -28.30 17.68 -0.97
C ALA A 269 -29.54 18.55 -1.27
N LYS A 270 -29.69 19.69 -0.56
CA LYS A 270 -30.76 20.66 -0.79
C LYS A 270 -30.41 21.75 -1.81
N ASN A 271 -29.26 21.69 -2.46
CA ASN A 271 -28.75 22.74 -3.36
C ASN A 271 -28.69 24.12 -2.72
N ASN A 272 -28.45 24.16 -1.40
CA ASN A 272 -28.24 25.43 -0.67
C ASN A 272 -26.74 25.74 -0.62
N ASP A 273 -26.21 26.20 -1.76
CA ASP A 273 -24.78 26.41 -1.96
C ASP A 273 -24.20 27.46 -0.99
N ALA A 274 -24.99 28.45 -0.59
CA ALA A 274 -24.53 29.51 0.34
C ALA A 274 -24.19 28.93 1.72
N MET A 275 -25.10 28.15 2.31
CA MET A 275 -24.88 27.54 3.63
C MET A 275 -23.83 26.43 3.57
N ALA A 276 -23.83 25.64 2.49
CA ALA A 276 -22.79 24.62 2.27
C ALA A 276 -21.40 25.27 2.18
N THR A 277 -21.24 26.34 1.41
CA THR A 277 -19.96 27.07 1.28
C THR A 277 -19.52 27.65 2.63
N GLN A 278 -20.42 28.24 3.41
CA GLN A 278 -20.10 28.81 4.72
C GLN A 278 -19.56 27.74 5.69
N LEU A 279 -20.22 26.58 5.76
CA LEU A 279 -19.79 25.48 6.62
C LEU A 279 -18.46 24.88 6.13
N ARG A 280 -18.33 24.64 4.82
CA ARG A 280 -17.09 24.17 4.18
C ARG A 280 -15.92 25.07 4.57
N ASP A 281 -16.05 26.38 4.37
CA ASP A 281 -14.98 27.33 4.65
C ASP A 281 -14.63 27.33 6.14
N LYS A 282 -15.65 27.25 7.02
CA LYS A 282 -15.43 27.14 8.47
C LYS A 282 -14.64 25.86 8.82
N MET A 283 -15.03 24.72 8.29
CA MET A 283 -14.33 23.44 8.51
C MET A 283 -12.89 23.48 8.01
N LEU A 284 -12.65 24.04 6.83
CA LEU A 284 -11.33 24.09 6.21
C LEU A 284 -10.31 24.92 7.00
N ILE A 285 -10.75 25.99 7.67
CA ILE A 285 -9.87 26.86 8.47
C ILE A 285 -9.79 26.45 9.95
N SER A 286 -10.72 25.63 10.44
CA SER A 286 -10.78 25.23 11.85
C SER A 286 -9.57 24.36 12.24
N PRO A 287 -8.90 24.61 13.36
CA PRO A 287 -7.87 23.73 13.89
C PRO A 287 -8.43 22.41 14.45
N LYS A 288 -9.73 22.34 14.72
CA LYS A 288 -10.41 21.14 15.24
C LYS A 288 -10.76 20.14 14.15
N THR A 289 -10.84 20.56 12.88
CA THR A 289 -11.05 19.65 11.74
C THR A 289 -9.73 18.95 11.43
N ASP A 290 -9.76 17.64 11.38
CA ASP A 290 -8.58 16.85 11.05
C ASP A 290 -8.12 17.07 9.59
N ASN A 291 -6.84 16.82 9.35
CA ASN A 291 -6.22 17.10 8.05
C ASN A 291 -6.78 16.20 6.94
N GLU A 292 -7.21 14.98 7.25
CA GLU A 292 -7.78 14.05 6.26
C GLU A 292 -9.13 14.59 5.75
N THR A 293 -9.99 15.05 6.66
CA THR A 293 -11.27 15.69 6.32
C THR A 293 -11.05 16.96 5.50
N LYS A 294 -10.12 17.85 5.89
CA LYS A 294 -9.79 19.05 5.10
C LYS A 294 -9.33 18.70 3.69
N LEU A 295 -8.45 17.72 3.59
CA LEU A 295 -7.90 17.24 2.31
C LEU A 295 -9.01 16.65 1.41
N SER A 296 -9.93 15.88 1.99
CA SER A 296 -11.08 15.30 1.28
C SER A 296 -11.99 16.39 0.73
N ILE A 297 -12.34 17.39 1.55
CA ILE A 297 -13.17 18.53 1.14
C ILE A 297 -12.50 19.30 0.00
N MET A 298 -11.20 19.61 0.13
CA MET A 298 -10.48 20.35 -0.92
C MET A 298 -10.35 19.59 -2.22
N LYS A 299 -10.10 18.27 -2.17
CA LYS A 299 -10.12 17.42 -3.39
C LYS A 299 -11.48 17.49 -4.09
N GLN A 300 -12.56 17.46 -3.32
CA GLN A 300 -13.90 17.59 -3.88
C GLN A 300 -14.15 18.96 -4.51
N VAL A 301 -13.73 20.05 -3.86
CA VAL A 301 -13.80 21.41 -4.41
C VAL A 301 -13.04 21.52 -5.73
N VAL A 302 -11.83 20.98 -5.78
CA VAL A 302 -11.01 20.95 -7.00
C VAL A 302 -11.72 20.15 -8.10
N GLN A 303 -12.21 18.94 -7.82
CA GLN A 303 -12.91 18.11 -8.80
C GLN A 303 -14.18 18.79 -9.35
N GLU A 304 -14.93 19.45 -8.48
CA GLU A 304 -16.16 20.16 -8.88
C GLU A 304 -15.84 21.38 -9.74
N SER A 305 -14.80 22.15 -9.37
CA SER A 305 -14.31 23.27 -10.19
C SER A 305 -13.86 22.80 -11.57
N GLU A 306 -13.13 21.68 -11.66
CA GLU A 306 -12.70 21.12 -12.95
C GLU A 306 -13.88 20.67 -13.82
N ARG A 307 -14.87 20.02 -13.20
CA ARG A 307 -16.07 19.55 -13.91
C ARG A 307 -16.92 20.68 -14.49
N THR A 308 -16.97 21.81 -13.79
CA THR A 308 -17.79 22.98 -14.19
C THR A 308 -17.01 23.97 -15.06
N GLY A 309 -15.72 23.71 -15.37
CA GLY A 309 -14.86 24.67 -16.06
C GLY A 309 -14.58 25.93 -15.25
N GLY A 310 -14.65 25.82 -13.93
CA GLY A 310 -14.61 26.91 -12.98
C GLY A 310 -13.30 27.68 -12.89
N ASP A 311 -13.36 28.80 -12.23
CA ASP A 311 -12.26 29.73 -12.06
C ASP A 311 -11.21 29.20 -11.07
N SER A 312 -10.00 28.93 -11.56
CA SER A 312 -8.87 28.57 -10.73
C SER A 312 -8.53 29.61 -9.65
N THR A 313 -8.90 30.87 -9.86
CA THR A 313 -8.65 31.96 -8.91
C THR A 313 -9.39 31.73 -7.61
N ALA A 314 -10.66 31.31 -7.67
CA ALA A 314 -11.46 30.98 -6.47
C ALA A 314 -10.88 29.82 -5.67
N VAL A 315 -10.43 28.77 -6.37
CA VAL A 315 -9.80 27.60 -5.73
C VAL A 315 -8.48 27.98 -5.08
N LEU A 316 -7.65 28.80 -5.75
CA LEU A 316 -6.39 29.28 -5.19
C LEU A 316 -6.59 30.20 -3.99
N ALA A 317 -7.56 31.10 -4.05
CA ALA A 317 -7.90 31.97 -2.93
C ALA A 317 -8.33 31.15 -1.69
N LEU A 318 -9.04 30.04 -1.91
CA LEU A 318 -9.40 29.12 -0.83
C LEU A 318 -8.17 28.40 -0.27
N PHE A 319 -7.26 27.91 -1.11
CA PHE A 319 -5.98 27.36 -0.68
C PHE A 319 -5.17 28.36 0.14
N ASP A 320 -5.08 29.62 -0.31
CA ASP A 320 -4.36 30.68 0.40
C ASP A 320 -4.96 30.94 1.79
N LYS A 321 -6.28 30.97 1.89
CA LYS A 321 -7.01 31.13 3.16
C LYS A 321 -6.70 29.99 4.12
N ILE A 322 -6.70 28.73 3.64
CA ILE A 322 -6.45 27.54 4.45
C ILE A 322 -4.99 27.50 4.91
N THR A 323 -4.04 27.69 3.99
CA THR A 323 -2.61 27.65 4.31
C THR A 323 -2.18 28.81 5.22
N SER A 324 -2.87 29.95 5.14
CA SER A 324 -2.66 31.07 6.08
C SER A 324 -3.18 30.75 7.48
N ALA A 325 -4.33 30.05 7.59
CA ALA A 325 -4.89 29.63 8.87
C ALA A 325 -4.13 28.44 9.49
N ASN A 326 -3.56 27.56 8.66
CA ASN A 326 -2.84 26.36 9.07
C ASN A 326 -1.49 26.27 8.32
N PRO A 327 -0.51 27.11 8.65
CA PRO A 327 0.72 27.24 7.85
C PRO A 327 1.62 26.01 7.88
N ASN A 328 1.42 25.09 8.84
CA ASN A 328 2.20 23.87 8.98
C ASN A 328 1.51 22.63 8.36
N ASP A 329 0.42 22.81 7.62
CA ASP A 329 -0.26 21.70 6.93
C ASP A 329 0.45 21.37 5.61
N GLY A 330 1.38 20.41 5.68
CA GLY A 330 2.16 19.92 4.53
C GLY A 330 1.28 19.30 3.44
N ASN A 331 0.23 18.57 3.81
CA ASN A 331 -0.68 17.93 2.84
C ASN A 331 -1.45 18.97 2.02
N MET A 332 -1.91 20.03 2.67
CA MET A 332 -2.62 21.11 1.99
C MET A 332 -1.69 21.93 1.09
N ALA A 333 -0.47 22.20 1.55
CA ALA A 333 0.55 22.86 0.74
C ALA A 333 0.91 22.02 -0.50
N GLU A 334 1.05 20.70 -0.34
CA GLU A 334 1.31 19.77 -1.44
C GLU A 334 0.15 19.73 -2.45
N LEU A 335 -1.11 19.64 -1.97
CA LEU A 335 -2.28 19.65 -2.84
C LEU A 335 -2.37 20.96 -3.65
N LYS A 336 -2.06 22.11 -3.01
CA LYS A 336 -1.98 23.41 -3.70
C LYS A 336 -0.93 23.41 -4.80
N ALA A 337 0.29 22.97 -4.50
CA ALA A 337 1.37 22.90 -5.47
C ALA A 337 1.05 21.95 -6.64
N ALA A 338 0.46 20.79 -6.35
CA ALA A 338 -0.01 19.84 -7.35
C ALA A 338 -1.09 20.44 -8.26
N TYR A 339 -2.09 21.10 -7.67
CA TYR A 339 -3.13 21.79 -8.42
C TYR A 339 -2.55 22.86 -9.38
N MET A 340 -1.62 23.70 -8.89
CA MET A 340 -0.95 24.71 -9.70
C MET A 340 -0.16 24.10 -10.85
N SER A 341 0.50 22.95 -10.61
CA SER A 341 1.25 22.21 -11.63
C SER A 341 0.33 21.65 -12.73
N VAL A 342 -0.78 21.01 -12.34
CA VAL A 342 -1.77 20.46 -13.28
C VAL A 342 -2.41 21.56 -14.15
N LYS A 343 -2.60 22.75 -13.57
CA LYS A 343 -3.11 23.92 -14.29
C LYS A 343 -2.06 24.60 -15.19
N ASN A 344 -0.86 24.06 -15.27
CA ASN A 344 0.26 24.64 -16.03
C ASN A 344 0.51 26.12 -15.68
N MET A 345 0.43 26.44 -14.40
CA MET A 345 0.71 27.80 -13.94
C MET A 345 2.19 28.17 -14.14
N PRO A 346 2.55 29.44 -14.18
CA PRO A 346 3.93 29.86 -14.33
C PRO A 346 4.86 29.19 -13.33
N ASP A 347 5.99 28.67 -13.80
CA ASP A 347 7.00 27.96 -12.98
C ASP A 347 7.37 28.72 -11.70
N SER A 348 7.38 30.06 -11.73
CA SER A 348 7.70 30.87 -10.56
C SER A 348 6.71 30.70 -9.43
N LEU A 349 5.43 30.60 -9.77
CA LEU A 349 4.36 30.38 -8.79
C LEU A 349 4.39 28.94 -8.27
N VAL A 350 4.52 27.95 -9.17
CA VAL A 350 4.64 26.53 -8.80
C VAL A 350 5.87 26.31 -7.91
N ASN A 351 7.02 26.87 -8.26
CA ASN A 351 8.25 26.76 -7.46
C ASN A 351 8.10 27.41 -6.07
N ASN A 352 7.38 28.51 -5.95
CA ASN A 352 7.10 29.12 -4.65
C ASN A 352 6.20 28.22 -3.79
N ALA A 353 5.18 27.61 -4.38
CA ALA A 353 4.34 26.65 -3.67
C ALA A 353 5.14 25.40 -3.26
N LEU A 354 6.01 24.86 -4.13
CA LEU A 354 6.88 23.73 -3.80
C LEU A 354 7.89 24.09 -2.68
N ARG A 355 8.42 25.31 -2.65
CA ARG A 355 9.27 25.76 -1.53
C ARG A 355 8.51 25.77 -0.21
N GLN A 356 7.24 26.17 -0.22
CA GLN A 356 6.37 26.10 0.97
C GLN A 356 6.19 24.63 1.42
N VAL A 357 5.93 23.71 0.48
CA VAL A 357 5.85 22.27 0.81
C VAL A 357 7.15 21.80 1.49
N VAL A 358 8.30 22.08 0.89
CA VAL A 358 9.60 21.67 1.43
C VAL A 358 9.91 22.30 2.79
N ALA A 359 9.39 23.51 3.06
CA ALA A 359 9.57 24.19 4.34
C ALA A 359 8.76 23.52 5.47
N VAL A 360 7.52 23.07 5.18
CA VAL A 360 6.62 22.49 6.19
C VAL A 360 6.67 20.97 6.26
N ALA A 361 7.11 20.32 5.18
CA ALA A 361 7.31 18.87 5.07
C ALA A 361 8.69 18.59 4.45
N PRO A 362 9.77 18.79 5.21
CA PRO A 362 11.13 18.68 4.68
C PRO A 362 11.51 17.27 4.22
N GLU A 363 10.80 16.25 4.63
CA GLU A 363 10.93 14.85 4.16
C GLU A 363 10.21 14.60 2.82
N ASN A 364 9.45 15.56 2.28
CA ASN A 364 8.71 15.37 1.03
C ASN A 364 9.66 15.32 -0.17
N THR A 365 10.07 14.11 -0.53
CA THR A 365 10.95 13.79 -1.67
C THR A 365 10.36 14.27 -2.99
N GLY A 366 9.05 14.09 -3.21
CA GLY A 366 8.36 14.43 -4.45
C GLY A 366 8.43 15.93 -4.76
N ALA A 367 8.11 16.77 -3.78
CA ALA A 367 8.15 18.22 -3.93
C ALA A 367 9.59 18.73 -4.18
N ARG A 368 10.57 18.15 -3.48
CA ARG A 368 11.99 18.50 -3.70
C ARG A 368 12.47 18.15 -5.10
N LEU A 369 12.13 16.94 -5.58
CA LEU A 369 12.52 16.50 -6.92
C LEU A 369 11.89 17.38 -8.00
N GLN A 370 10.61 17.70 -7.88
CA GLN A 370 9.93 18.57 -8.82
C GLN A 370 10.56 19.98 -8.85
N LEU A 371 10.90 20.52 -7.68
CA LEU A 371 11.57 21.81 -7.56
C LEU A 371 12.98 21.76 -8.18
N ILE A 372 13.77 20.72 -7.88
CA ILE A 372 15.11 20.53 -8.45
C ILE A 372 15.03 20.42 -9.98
N GLN A 373 14.11 19.66 -10.54
CA GLN A 373 13.91 19.53 -11.98
C GLN A 373 13.57 20.87 -12.65
N SER A 374 12.75 21.69 -12.01
CA SER A 374 12.44 23.04 -12.50
C SER A 374 13.66 23.96 -12.47
N LEU A 375 14.44 23.90 -11.39
CA LEU A 375 15.65 24.67 -11.20
C LEU A 375 16.77 24.22 -12.13
N TRP A 376 16.83 22.93 -12.47
CA TRP A 376 17.76 22.34 -13.44
C TRP A 376 17.64 22.99 -14.82
N LYS A 377 16.44 23.11 -15.32
CA LYS A 377 16.16 23.78 -16.60
C LYS A 377 16.63 25.24 -16.63
N LYS A 378 16.69 25.88 -15.44
CA LYS A 378 17.13 27.27 -15.25
C LYS A 378 18.59 27.38 -14.82
N GLN A 379 19.32 26.27 -14.75
CA GLN A 379 20.74 26.19 -14.34
C GLN A 379 21.01 26.82 -12.97
N ARG A 380 20.06 26.71 -12.03
CA ARG A 380 20.19 27.28 -10.67
C ARG A 380 20.96 26.33 -9.75
N TRP A 381 22.25 26.12 -10.07
CA TRP A 381 23.06 25.08 -9.44
C TRP A 381 23.21 25.24 -7.93
N ASP A 382 23.36 26.45 -7.41
CA ASP A 382 23.50 26.67 -5.95
C ASP A 382 22.24 26.29 -5.17
N GLU A 383 21.04 26.55 -5.73
CA GLU A 383 19.79 26.15 -5.11
C GLU A 383 19.62 24.62 -5.14
N ILE A 384 20.01 23.98 -6.26
CA ILE A 384 19.99 22.51 -6.38
C ILE A 384 20.91 21.88 -5.34
N LEU A 385 22.14 22.41 -5.18
CA LEU A 385 23.09 21.93 -4.17
C LEU A 385 22.51 22.04 -2.76
N THR A 386 21.85 23.16 -2.45
CA THR A 386 21.26 23.41 -1.13
C THR A 386 20.12 22.43 -0.87
N LEU A 387 19.19 22.28 -1.83
CA LEU A 387 18.03 21.37 -1.72
C LEU A 387 18.45 19.91 -1.62
N SER A 388 19.46 19.50 -2.41
CA SER A 388 19.95 18.12 -2.40
C SER A 388 20.62 17.77 -1.08
N LYS A 389 21.48 18.66 -0.53
CA LYS A 389 22.12 18.45 0.78
C LYS A 389 21.12 18.41 1.93
N GLN A 390 20.12 19.30 1.89
CA GLN A 390 19.06 19.26 2.90
C GLN A 390 18.25 17.96 2.84
N ALA A 391 17.95 17.47 1.62
CA ALA A 391 17.22 16.21 1.45
C ALA A 391 17.96 15.03 2.07
N GLN A 392 19.29 14.95 1.89
CA GLN A 392 20.12 13.87 2.45
C GLN A 392 20.07 13.79 3.99
N ALA A 393 19.72 14.89 4.67
CA ALA A 393 19.55 14.89 6.13
C ALA A 393 18.23 14.25 6.57
N TYR A 394 17.18 14.29 5.73
CA TYR A 394 15.85 13.76 6.03
C TYR A 394 15.63 12.37 5.43
N THR A 395 16.18 12.11 4.24
CA THR A 395 16.03 10.88 3.47
C THR A 395 17.39 10.42 2.94
N PRO A 396 18.33 10.01 3.81
CA PRO A 396 19.70 9.67 3.43
C PRO A 396 19.79 8.46 2.48
N GLU A 397 18.77 7.58 2.47
CA GLU A 397 18.68 6.41 1.58
C GLU A 397 18.31 6.77 0.13
N GLU A 398 17.82 7.98 -0.12
CA GLU A 398 17.38 8.42 -1.45
C GLU A 398 18.58 8.87 -2.31
N MET A 399 19.11 7.93 -3.07
CA MET A 399 20.31 8.14 -3.92
C MET A 399 20.17 9.30 -4.90
N VAL A 400 18.97 9.62 -5.34
CA VAL A 400 18.70 10.68 -6.33
C VAL A 400 19.19 12.06 -5.88
N PHE A 401 19.21 12.35 -4.59
CA PHE A 401 19.71 13.63 -4.10
C PHE A 401 21.24 13.73 -4.14
N TYR A 402 21.96 12.63 -3.97
CA TYR A 402 23.40 12.58 -4.21
C TYR A 402 23.74 12.72 -5.69
N TYR A 403 22.88 12.16 -6.57
CA TYR A 403 23.00 12.35 -8.02
C TYR A 403 22.92 13.82 -8.41
N PHE A 404 21.84 14.53 -7.97
CA PHE A 404 21.69 15.95 -8.28
C PHE A 404 22.78 16.83 -7.67
N GLU A 405 23.24 16.52 -6.45
CA GLU A 405 24.40 17.21 -5.85
C GLU A 405 25.65 16.98 -6.68
N GLY A 406 25.95 15.75 -7.05
CA GLY A 406 27.10 15.39 -7.85
C GLY A 406 27.09 16.07 -9.22
N MET A 407 25.96 15.97 -9.92
CA MET A 407 25.78 16.58 -11.23
C MET A 407 25.86 18.13 -11.19
N ALA A 408 25.22 18.75 -10.20
CA ALA A 408 25.31 20.21 -10.06
C ALA A 408 26.75 20.66 -9.80
N ASN A 409 27.50 19.96 -8.95
CA ASN A 409 28.94 20.23 -8.76
C ASN A 409 29.75 20.01 -10.04
N TYR A 410 29.42 18.98 -10.82
CA TYR A 410 30.08 18.70 -12.10
C TYR A 410 29.86 19.84 -13.10
N GLN A 411 28.62 20.36 -13.20
CA GLN A 411 28.26 21.47 -14.11
C GLN A 411 29.02 22.78 -13.79
N ILE A 412 29.41 23.00 -12.55
CA ILE A 412 30.20 24.16 -12.12
C ILE A 412 31.69 23.84 -11.95
N ASP A 413 32.16 22.75 -12.58
CA ASP A 413 33.56 22.27 -12.62
C ASP A 413 34.16 21.95 -11.24
N LYS A 414 33.34 21.65 -10.24
CA LYS A 414 33.78 21.23 -8.91
C LYS A 414 33.89 19.70 -8.85
N LYS A 415 34.84 19.13 -9.61
CA LYS A 415 34.99 17.68 -9.80
C LYS A 415 35.19 16.88 -8.52
N ASP A 416 35.91 17.44 -7.53
CA ASP A 416 36.13 16.76 -6.26
C ASP A 416 34.87 16.64 -5.45
N GLN A 417 34.05 17.70 -5.38
CA GLN A 417 32.78 17.70 -4.70
C GLN A 417 31.77 16.80 -5.43
N ALA A 418 31.78 16.76 -6.77
CA ALA A 418 30.96 15.85 -7.55
C ALA A 418 31.30 14.39 -7.23
N LEU A 419 32.61 14.06 -7.24
CA LEU A 419 33.06 12.69 -6.92
C LEU A 419 32.72 12.28 -5.49
N ASP A 420 32.85 13.21 -4.51
CA ASP A 420 32.46 12.96 -3.13
C ASP A 420 30.95 12.67 -3.01
N ALA A 421 30.12 13.49 -3.66
CA ALA A 421 28.66 13.26 -3.65
C ALA A 421 28.30 11.89 -4.24
N PHE A 422 28.90 11.51 -5.37
CA PHE A 422 28.66 10.19 -5.97
C PHE A 422 29.15 9.04 -5.08
N LYS A 423 30.31 9.17 -4.42
CA LYS A 423 30.81 8.16 -3.46
C LYS A 423 29.86 8.00 -2.27
N ARG A 424 29.33 9.08 -1.73
CA ARG A 424 28.32 9.03 -0.67
C ARG A 424 27.02 8.39 -1.17
N GLY A 425 26.61 8.68 -2.41
CA GLY A 425 25.45 8.05 -3.03
C GLY A 425 25.60 6.54 -3.15
N VAL A 426 26.73 6.02 -3.64
CA VAL A 426 26.93 4.56 -3.73
C VAL A 426 27.07 3.89 -2.37
N SER A 427 27.41 4.61 -1.30
CA SER A 427 27.39 4.06 0.06
C SER A 427 25.99 3.80 0.60
N GLN A 428 24.95 4.31 -0.08
CA GLN A 428 23.53 4.06 0.25
C GLN A 428 22.95 2.87 -0.51
N ILE A 429 23.73 2.16 -1.31
CA ILE A 429 23.27 0.98 -2.06
C ILE A 429 22.71 -0.08 -1.12
N ASN A 430 21.52 -0.56 -1.43
CA ASN A 430 20.83 -1.61 -0.71
C ASN A 430 20.15 -2.60 -1.69
N PRO A 431 19.62 -3.74 -1.23
CA PRO A 431 19.00 -4.74 -2.11
C PRO A 431 17.83 -4.26 -2.98
N LYS A 432 17.25 -3.10 -2.67
CA LYS A 432 16.15 -2.49 -3.43
C LYS A 432 16.61 -1.38 -4.38
N SER A 433 17.90 -1.04 -4.38
CA SER A 433 18.45 0.01 -5.24
C SER A 433 18.25 -0.33 -6.72
N ASP A 434 17.85 0.68 -7.50
CA ASP A 434 17.69 0.55 -8.94
C ASP A 434 19.06 0.35 -9.61
N LYS A 435 19.20 -0.73 -10.38
CA LYS A 435 20.47 -1.10 -11.02
C LYS A 435 20.94 -0.06 -12.04
N GLU A 436 20.00 0.62 -12.72
CA GLU A 436 20.35 1.66 -13.70
C GLU A 436 20.95 2.86 -13.00
N ILE A 437 20.31 3.31 -11.90
CA ILE A 437 20.79 4.45 -11.10
C ILE A 437 22.16 4.14 -10.51
N VAL A 438 22.37 2.95 -9.96
CA VAL A 438 23.67 2.55 -9.41
C VAL A 438 24.75 2.52 -10.50
N ALA A 439 24.46 1.96 -11.66
CA ALA A 439 25.39 1.93 -12.80
C ALA A 439 25.75 3.35 -13.27
N GLU A 440 24.78 4.28 -13.27
CA GLU A 440 24.99 5.68 -13.61
C GLU A 440 25.97 6.36 -12.67
N PHE A 441 25.85 6.15 -11.35
CA PHE A 441 26.80 6.69 -10.38
C PHE A 441 28.23 6.23 -10.68
N TYR A 442 28.44 4.94 -10.91
CA TYR A 442 29.75 4.39 -11.21
C TYR A 442 30.30 4.89 -12.55
N GLU A 443 29.46 5.05 -13.58
CA GLU A 443 29.87 5.62 -14.86
C GLU A 443 30.36 7.06 -14.71
N LEU A 444 29.61 7.92 -14.00
CA LEU A 444 29.97 9.31 -13.75
C LEU A 444 31.26 9.42 -12.90
N MET A 445 31.42 8.54 -11.91
CA MET A 445 32.66 8.46 -11.14
C MET A 445 33.82 8.08 -12.03
N GLY A 446 33.67 7.12 -12.93
CA GLY A 446 34.68 6.71 -13.91
C GLY A 446 35.10 7.84 -14.80
N GLU A 447 34.17 8.61 -15.33
CA GLU A 447 34.40 9.80 -16.15
C GLU A 447 35.23 10.88 -15.41
N ILE A 448 34.80 11.24 -14.20
CA ILE A 448 35.48 12.25 -13.39
C ILE A 448 36.89 11.78 -13.02
N LEU A 449 37.04 10.53 -12.61
CA LEU A 449 38.37 9.98 -12.23
C LEU A 449 39.32 9.94 -13.42
N TYR A 450 38.83 9.60 -14.62
CA TYR A 450 39.66 9.64 -15.82
C TYR A 450 40.10 11.03 -16.17
N GLN A 451 39.23 12.03 -16.14
CA GLN A 451 39.55 13.46 -16.34
C GLN A 451 40.57 13.96 -15.32
N LYS A 452 40.56 13.42 -14.09
CA LYS A 452 41.54 13.68 -13.04
C LYS A 452 42.84 12.89 -13.20
N LYS A 453 43.01 12.13 -14.29
CA LYS A 453 44.16 11.26 -14.58
C LYS A 453 44.35 10.12 -13.56
N GLN A 454 43.31 9.76 -12.82
CA GLN A 454 43.27 8.62 -11.89
C GLN A 454 42.75 7.38 -12.64
N HIS A 455 43.53 6.92 -13.63
CA HIS A 455 43.07 5.94 -14.62
C HIS A 455 42.72 4.56 -13.99
N LYS A 456 43.48 4.15 -12.95
CA LYS A 456 43.22 2.86 -12.29
C LYS A 456 41.87 2.86 -11.60
N GLU A 457 41.58 3.91 -10.86
CA GLU A 457 40.33 4.09 -10.14
C GLU A 457 39.15 4.29 -11.11
N ALA A 458 39.38 5.01 -12.22
CA ALA A 458 38.40 5.19 -13.28
C ALA A 458 37.95 3.86 -13.87
N PHE A 459 38.92 2.98 -14.22
CA PHE A 459 38.60 1.66 -14.78
C PHE A 459 37.93 0.76 -13.77
N ALA A 460 38.27 0.82 -12.49
CA ALA A 460 37.55 0.10 -11.43
C ALA A 460 36.10 0.58 -11.29
N ALA A 461 35.85 1.89 -11.45
CA ALA A 461 34.47 2.41 -11.46
C ALA A 461 33.69 1.92 -12.68
N TYR A 462 34.27 1.91 -13.87
CA TYR A 462 33.63 1.34 -15.05
C TYR A 462 33.38 -0.18 -14.93
N ASP A 463 34.30 -0.94 -14.36
CA ASP A 463 34.07 -2.35 -14.07
C ASP A 463 32.90 -2.53 -13.10
N SER A 464 32.79 -1.69 -12.07
CA SER A 464 31.65 -1.69 -11.15
C SER A 464 30.34 -1.34 -11.85
N CYS A 465 30.34 -0.34 -12.75
CA CYS A 465 29.19 0.01 -13.57
C CYS A 465 28.68 -1.23 -14.35
N LEU A 466 29.58 -1.93 -15.04
CA LEU A 466 29.25 -3.10 -15.87
C LEU A 466 28.89 -4.35 -15.04
N GLN A 467 29.26 -4.41 -13.75
CA GLN A 467 28.74 -5.44 -12.85
C GLN A 467 27.25 -5.26 -12.57
N TRP A 468 26.81 -4.00 -12.41
CA TRP A 468 25.39 -3.67 -12.19
C TRP A 468 24.58 -3.72 -13.48
N LYS A 469 25.14 -3.21 -14.59
CA LYS A 469 24.49 -3.15 -15.90
C LYS A 469 25.46 -3.57 -17.01
N PRO A 470 25.59 -4.89 -17.30
CA PRO A 470 26.57 -5.43 -18.24
C PRO A 470 26.39 -4.99 -19.70
N ASP A 471 25.23 -4.41 -20.03
CA ASP A 471 24.86 -3.97 -21.37
C ASP A 471 24.69 -2.45 -21.49
N LYS A 472 25.13 -1.66 -20.49
CA LYS A 472 25.05 -0.18 -20.53
C LYS A 472 25.97 0.35 -21.63
N ALA A 473 25.37 0.74 -22.76
CA ALA A 473 26.10 1.12 -23.98
C ALA A 473 27.02 2.32 -23.78
N SER A 474 26.61 3.34 -23.02
CA SER A 474 27.42 4.52 -22.70
C SER A 474 28.68 4.14 -21.91
N CYS A 475 28.52 3.32 -20.87
CA CYS A 475 29.64 2.84 -20.06
C CYS A 475 30.60 1.98 -20.87
N LEU A 476 30.08 1.06 -21.69
CA LEU A 476 30.88 0.21 -22.59
C LEU A 476 31.70 1.04 -23.57
N ASN A 477 31.07 2.06 -24.17
CA ASN A 477 31.74 2.96 -25.09
C ASN A 477 32.84 3.80 -24.44
N ASN A 478 32.51 4.47 -23.31
CA ASN A 478 33.45 5.36 -22.63
C ASN A 478 34.66 4.59 -22.09
N TYR A 479 34.42 3.43 -21.48
CA TYR A 479 35.49 2.58 -21.01
C TYR A 479 36.37 2.09 -22.15
N ALA A 480 35.79 1.65 -23.27
CA ALA A 480 36.51 1.19 -24.46
C ALA A 480 37.37 2.34 -25.07
N TYR A 481 36.80 3.54 -25.20
CA TYR A 481 37.52 4.70 -25.67
C TYR A 481 38.77 5.02 -24.81
N TYR A 482 38.60 5.06 -23.48
CA TYR A 482 39.68 5.35 -22.55
C TYR A 482 40.76 4.27 -22.47
N LEU A 483 40.40 2.99 -22.66
CA LEU A 483 41.43 1.94 -22.83
C LEU A 483 42.19 2.13 -24.13
N GLY A 484 41.53 2.49 -25.21
CA GLY A 484 42.15 2.83 -26.50
C GLY A 484 43.15 3.99 -26.39
N GLU A 485 42.77 5.07 -25.72
CA GLU A 485 43.64 6.23 -25.46
C GLU A 485 44.91 5.87 -24.66
N GLN A 486 44.81 4.87 -23.77
CA GLN A 486 45.95 4.37 -23.02
C GLN A 486 46.76 3.31 -23.78
N GLY A 487 46.30 2.88 -24.97
CA GLY A 487 46.90 1.76 -25.70
C GLY A 487 46.87 0.42 -24.95
N LYS A 488 45.89 0.26 -24.02
CA LYS A 488 45.79 -0.91 -23.15
C LYS A 488 44.63 -1.78 -23.54
N ASP A 489 44.82 -3.09 -23.43
CA ASP A 489 43.75 -4.09 -23.60
C ASP A 489 42.85 -3.86 -24.83
N LEU A 490 43.45 -3.54 -25.98
CA LEU A 490 42.73 -3.14 -27.20
C LEU A 490 41.70 -4.21 -27.64
N ASP A 491 41.92 -5.51 -27.34
CA ASP A 491 40.96 -6.55 -27.63
C ASP A 491 39.70 -6.45 -26.73
N LYS A 492 39.91 -6.18 -25.44
CA LYS A 492 38.81 -5.90 -24.50
C LYS A 492 38.03 -4.63 -24.93
N ALA A 493 38.79 -3.58 -25.30
CA ALA A 493 38.18 -2.33 -25.75
C ALA A 493 37.33 -2.52 -27.01
N GLU A 494 37.86 -3.23 -28.02
CA GLU A 494 37.10 -3.55 -29.25
C GLU A 494 35.83 -4.32 -28.94
N ALA A 495 35.91 -5.38 -28.11
CA ALA A 495 34.76 -6.19 -27.77
C ALA A 495 33.67 -5.36 -27.05
N MET A 496 34.04 -4.45 -26.15
CA MET A 496 33.10 -3.57 -25.46
C MET A 496 32.48 -2.55 -26.42
N SER A 497 33.28 -1.88 -27.24
CA SER A 497 32.78 -0.92 -28.21
C SER A 497 31.88 -1.58 -29.26
N TYR A 498 32.22 -2.80 -29.72
CA TYR A 498 31.35 -3.60 -30.57
C TYR A 498 29.99 -3.89 -29.92
N LYS A 499 29.98 -4.21 -28.62
CA LYS A 499 28.74 -4.41 -27.88
C LYS A 499 27.92 -3.11 -27.78
N ALA A 500 28.58 -1.96 -27.60
CA ALA A 500 27.90 -0.66 -27.59
C ALA A 500 27.22 -0.34 -28.91
N ILE A 501 27.91 -0.51 -30.06
CA ILE A 501 27.30 -0.29 -31.38
C ILE A 501 26.22 -1.32 -31.73
N LYS A 502 26.30 -2.53 -31.19
CA LYS A 502 25.22 -3.53 -31.37
C LYS A 502 23.95 -3.11 -30.64
N ASN A 503 24.05 -2.46 -29.49
CA ASN A 503 22.89 -1.95 -28.76
C ASN A 503 22.33 -0.68 -29.42
N GLU A 504 23.19 0.21 -29.92
CA GLU A 504 22.80 1.47 -30.58
C GLU A 504 23.51 1.64 -31.92
N PRO A 505 23.06 0.95 -32.99
CA PRO A 505 23.78 0.89 -34.27
C PRO A 505 23.95 2.20 -35.02
N ASN A 506 23.13 3.20 -34.72
CA ASN A 506 23.14 4.48 -35.41
C ASN A 506 23.78 5.60 -34.55
N ASN A 507 24.33 5.30 -33.39
CA ASN A 507 24.97 6.27 -32.52
C ASN A 507 26.34 6.65 -33.08
N GLY A 508 26.47 7.87 -33.63
CA GLY A 508 27.70 8.34 -34.26
C GLY A 508 28.92 8.34 -33.33
N THR A 509 28.74 8.65 -32.05
CA THR A 509 29.83 8.60 -31.06
C THR A 509 30.34 7.19 -30.83
N TYR A 510 29.44 6.19 -30.79
CA TYR A 510 29.86 4.80 -30.58
C TYR A 510 30.52 4.22 -31.83
N LEU A 511 30.01 4.60 -33.01
CA LEU A 511 30.64 4.23 -34.28
C LEU A 511 32.04 4.82 -34.44
N ASP A 512 32.25 6.09 -34.04
CA ASP A 512 33.56 6.72 -34.02
C ASP A 512 34.55 6.02 -33.06
N THR A 513 34.10 5.72 -31.83
CA THR A 513 34.94 4.98 -30.88
C THR A 513 35.36 3.61 -31.43
N TYR A 514 34.43 2.89 -32.06
CA TYR A 514 34.75 1.60 -32.67
C TYR A 514 35.72 1.73 -33.86
N ALA A 515 35.52 2.74 -34.72
CA ALA A 515 36.40 3.04 -35.82
C ALA A 515 37.82 3.41 -35.32
N TRP A 516 37.90 4.20 -34.25
CA TRP A 516 39.18 4.57 -33.64
C TRP A 516 39.94 3.38 -33.07
N LEU A 517 39.23 2.44 -32.38
CA LEU A 517 39.85 1.21 -31.87
C LEU A 517 40.37 0.31 -32.98
N LEU A 518 39.62 0.18 -34.09
CA LEU A 518 40.08 -0.54 -35.29
C LEU A 518 41.34 0.14 -35.90
N PHE A 519 41.36 1.47 -35.92
CA PHE A 519 42.52 2.24 -36.37
C PHE A 519 43.76 1.94 -35.49
N LEU A 520 43.63 1.97 -34.17
CA LEU A 520 44.72 1.63 -33.24
C LEU A 520 45.22 0.18 -33.43
N LYS A 521 44.34 -0.72 -33.81
CA LYS A 521 44.67 -2.10 -34.18
C LYS A 521 45.19 -2.23 -35.61
N LYS A 522 45.39 -1.14 -36.35
CA LYS A 522 45.89 -1.08 -37.73
C LYS A 522 44.94 -1.75 -38.78
N ARG A 523 43.65 -1.89 -38.43
CA ARG A 523 42.61 -2.39 -39.35
C ARG A 523 41.96 -1.22 -40.07
N TYR A 524 42.73 -0.49 -40.85
CA TYR A 524 42.34 0.80 -41.39
C TYR A 524 41.13 0.77 -42.34
N ALA A 525 41.07 -0.27 -43.20
CA ALA A 525 39.95 -0.43 -44.13
C ALA A 525 38.60 -0.62 -43.40
N GLU A 526 38.63 -1.40 -42.32
CA GLU A 526 37.41 -1.59 -41.51
C GLU A 526 37.06 -0.34 -40.72
N ALA A 527 38.09 0.35 -40.16
CA ALA A 527 37.87 1.63 -39.48
C ALA A 527 37.16 2.65 -40.39
N GLN A 528 37.54 2.68 -41.68
CA GLN A 528 36.91 3.58 -42.63
C GLN A 528 35.39 3.34 -42.79
N VAL A 529 34.98 2.08 -42.80
CA VAL A 529 33.53 1.75 -42.93
C VAL A 529 32.73 2.34 -41.77
N TYR A 530 33.24 2.23 -40.53
CA TYR A 530 32.52 2.68 -39.35
C TYR A 530 32.59 4.21 -39.16
N ILE A 531 33.72 4.86 -39.48
CA ILE A 531 33.81 6.33 -39.42
C ILE A 531 32.89 6.98 -40.46
N GLU A 532 32.75 6.39 -41.64
CA GLU A 532 31.82 6.89 -42.68
C GLU A 532 30.37 6.76 -42.18
N GLN A 533 30.02 5.67 -41.49
CA GLN A 533 28.70 5.53 -40.86
C GLN A 533 28.48 6.58 -39.76
N ALA A 534 29.49 6.81 -38.89
CA ALA A 534 29.42 7.83 -37.86
C ALA A 534 29.10 9.21 -38.42
N LEU A 535 29.84 9.62 -39.48
CA LEU A 535 29.66 10.89 -40.13
C LEU A 535 28.32 11.03 -40.88
N LYS A 536 27.75 9.92 -41.34
CA LYS A 536 26.46 9.88 -42.06
C LYS A 536 25.27 9.88 -41.11
N ASN A 537 25.34 9.11 -40.06
CA ASN A 537 24.20 8.83 -39.17
C ASN A 537 23.96 9.95 -38.15
N ASP A 538 24.97 10.72 -37.79
CA ASP A 538 24.88 11.75 -36.76
C ASP A 538 25.43 13.09 -37.26
N SER A 539 24.55 14.06 -37.47
CA SER A 539 24.93 15.42 -37.86
C SER A 539 25.81 16.13 -36.82
N THR A 540 25.81 15.68 -35.59
CA THR A 540 26.69 16.22 -34.53
C THR A 540 28.15 15.76 -34.72
N SER A 541 28.37 14.59 -35.32
CA SER A 541 29.71 14.08 -35.66
C SER A 541 30.47 15.02 -36.55
N LEU A 542 29.82 15.69 -37.50
CA LEU A 542 30.45 16.73 -38.35
C LEU A 542 30.78 18.02 -37.61
N LYS A 543 30.36 18.18 -36.36
CA LYS A 543 30.73 19.32 -35.48
C LYS A 543 31.74 18.91 -34.41
N SER A 544 32.06 17.64 -34.32
CA SER A 544 33.03 17.12 -33.36
C SER A 544 34.45 17.20 -33.94
N LYS A 545 35.30 18.01 -33.35
CA LYS A 545 36.72 18.10 -33.75
C LYS A 545 37.44 16.77 -33.65
N VAL A 546 37.07 15.91 -32.67
CA VAL A 546 37.69 14.59 -32.43
C VAL A 546 37.32 13.61 -33.53
N VAL A 547 36.00 13.48 -33.85
CA VAL A 547 35.53 12.61 -34.90
C VAL A 547 36.11 12.96 -36.27
N LEU A 548 36.21 14.28 -36.55
CA LEU A 548 36.80 14.78 -37.78
C LEU A 548 38.32 14.52 -37.83
N GLU A 549 39.02 14.60 -36.72
CA GLU A 549 40.45 14.24 -36.62
C GLU A 549 40.64 12.75 -36.87
N HIS A 550 39.86 11.88 -36.21
CA HIS A 550 39.87 10.43 -36.40
C HIS A 550 39.59 10.09 -37.88
N ALA A 551 38.59 10.72 -38.49
CA ALA A 551 38.30 10.51 -39.90
C ALA A 551 39.51 10.85 -40.79
N GLY A 552 40.15 11.99 -40.56
CA GLY A 552 41.35 12.39 -41.29
C GLY A 552 42.48 11.37 -41.15
N ASP A 553 42.72 10.90 -39.91
CA ASP A 553 43.76 9.91 -39.61
C ASP A 553 43.47 8.54 -40.31
N ILE A 554 42.23 8.10 -40.30
CA ILE A 554 41.79 6.85 -40.93
C ILE A 554 41.95 6.93 -42.45
N TYR A 555 41.50 8.02 -43.09
CA TYR A 555 41.66 8.22 -44.53
C TYR A 555 43.11 8.31 -44.98
N ALA A 556 43.97 8.98 -44.18
CA ALA A 556 45.40 9.06 -44.44
C ALA A 556 46.06 7.67 -44.47
N MET A 557 45.72 6.82 -43.48
CA MET A 557 46.28 5.46 -43.42
C MET A 557 45.74 4.52 -44.47
N ASN A 558 44.56 4.80 -45.05
CA ASN A 558 44.00 4.10 -46.23
C ASN A 558 44.50 4.69 -47.57
N GLY A 559 45.38 5.69 -47.54
CA GLY A 559 45.99 6.30 -48.74
C GLY A 559 45.18 7.41 -49.39
N ASP A 560 44.00 7.75 -48.92
CA ASP A 560 43.21 8.88 -49.44
C ASP A 560 43.64 10.19 -48.74
N THR A 561 44.82 10.66 -49.11
CA THR A 561 45.40 11.91 -48.58
C THR A 561 44.51 13.14 -48.84
N LYS A 562 43.75 13.15 -49.93
CA LYS A 562 42.89 14.27 -50.27
C LYS A 562 41.77 14.43 -49.24
N LYS A 563 41.01 13.37 -49.00
CA LYS A 563 39.97 13.37 -47.96
C LYS A 563 40.53 13.56 -46.57
N ALA A 564 41.71 13.00 -46.27
CA ALA A 564 42.36 13.20 -44.99
C ALA A 564 42.59 14.70 -44.70
N ILE A 565 43.12 15.44 -45.67
CA ILE A 565 43.35 16.91 -45.56
C ILE A 565 42.01 17.65 -45.43
N GLU A 566 40.95 17.22 -46.15
CA GLU A 566 39.62 17.82 -46.03
C GLU A 566 39.09 17.69 -44.57
N TYR A 567 39.11 16.49 -43.99
CA TYR A 567 38.63 16.28 -42.65
C TYR A 567 39.49 16.96 -41.58
N TRP A 568 40.80 16.96 -41.68
CA TRP A 568 41.68 17.71 -40.80
C TRP A 568 41.41 19.21 -40.86
N ASN A 569 41.17 19.79 -42.03
CA ASN A 569 40.77 21.18 -42.16
C ASN A 569 39.39 21.45 -41.52
N MET A 570 38.47 20.51 -41.63
CA MET A 570 37.16 20.59 -40.93
C MET A 570 37.37 20.55 -39.42
N ALA A 571 38.25 19.69 -38.88
CA ALA A 571 38.61 19.62 -37.48
C ALA A 571 39.19 20.94 -36.96
N LEU A 572 40.08 21.58 -37.74
CA LEU A 572 40.60 22.92 -37.40
C LEU A 572 39.49 23.97 -37.26
N LYS A 573 38.49 23.96 -38.18
CA LYS A 573 37.34 24.87 -38.10
C LYS A 573 36.49 24.64 -36.84
N GLN A 574 36.52 23.43 -36.31
CA GLN A 574 35.84 23.06 -35.05
C GLN A 574 36.72 23.21 -33.81
N GLY A 575 37.92 23.81 -33.94
CA GLY A 575 38.81 24.13 -32.82
C GLY A 575 39.73 22.97 -32.39
N ALA A 576 40.13 22.09 -33.31
CA ALA A 576 41.21 21.14 -33.07
C ALA A 576 42.55 21.85 -32.93
N ASP A 577 43.54 21.18 -32.26
CA ASP A 577 44.86 21.74 -32.04
C ASP A 577 45.57 22.07 -33.38
N LYS A 578 45.80 23.35 -33.60
CA LYS A 578 46.35 23.87 -34.84
C LYS A 578 47.78 23.33 -35.13
N ALA A 579 48.61 23.17 -34.09
CA ALA A 579 49.96 22.68 -34.27
C ALA A 579 49.99 21.19 -34.66
N VAL A 580 49.15 20.39 -34.00
CA VAL A 580 49.00 18.96 -34.27
C VAL A 580 48.46 18.75 -35.68
N ILE A 581 47.33 19.35 -36.02
CA ILE A 581 46.70 19.17 -37.32
C ILE A 581 47.56 19.67 -38.49
N ASN A 582 48.19 20.83 -38.37
CA ASN A 582 49.09 21.33 -39.40
C ASN A 582 50.29 20.40 -39.62
N ARG A 583 50.79 19.76 -38.57
CA ARG A 583 51.85 18.75 -38.70
C ARG A 583 51.34 17.55 -39.50
N LYS A 584 50.14 17.01 -39.17
CA LYS A 584 49.51 15.88 -39.91
C LYS A 584 49.33 16.24 -41.40
N ILE A 585 48.84 17.43 -41.69
CA ILE A 585 48.63 17.89 -43.08
C ILE A 585 49.98 17.97 -43.84
N LYS A 586 51.01 18.53 -43.22
CA LYS A 586 52.33 18.64 -43.82
C LYS A 586 52.97 17.26 -44.05
N MET A 587 52.85 16.36 -43.08
CA MET A 587 53.43 15.03 -43.17
C MET A 587 52.54 14.07 -43.98
N LYS A 588 51.29 14.40 -44.23
CA LYS A 588 50.25 13.56 -44.85
C LYS A 588 50.05 12.26 -44.08
N LYS A 589 50.23 12.29 -42.78
CA LYS A 589 50.15 11.15 -41.84
C LYS A 589 49.63 11.62 -40.48
N PRO A 590 48.99 10.71 -39.68
CA PRO A 590 48.54 10.95 -38.32
C PRO A 590 49.65 11.44 -37.38
#